data_892912d5feedb3a6f574a24f56f686be
#
_entry.id   892912d5feedb3a6f574a24f56f686be
#
_cell.length_a   1.000
_cell.length_b   1.000
_cell.length_c   1.000
_cell.angle_alpha   90.00
_cell.angle_beta   90.00
_cell.angle_gamma   90.00
#
_symmetry.space_group_name_H-M   'P 1'
#
loop_
_entity.id
_entity.type
_entity.pdbx_description
1 polymer ?
#
loop_
_entity_poly.entity_id
_entity_poly.type
_entity_poly.pdbx_seq_one_letter_code
_entity_poly.pdbx_strand_id
1 'polypeptide(L)'
;MFSGIVEEAARVVALRKDGGNLHITLKCSFTDELKIDQSVSHNGVCLTVVELPGDGTYTVTAIQETLDRSNLGLLKVGDEVNVERSMLIQGRLDGHIVQGHVDQTAVCTDVKEVDGSHYFTFKYEVAPEMARKGYVTVEKGSVTVNGVSLTVCNSERDSFQVAIIPYTREITNFHCIEVGTVVNLEFDIIGKYLARLTEFAL
;
A
#
# COMPACT_ATOMS: atom_id res chain seq x y z
N MET A 1 -2.36 -11.21 5.54
CA MET A 1 -3.32 -10.98 4.45
C MET A 1 -4.27 -9.86 4.87
N PHE A 2 -4.62 -8.97 3.95
CA PHE A 2 -5.37 -7.75 4.15
C PHE A 2 -6.48 -7.64 3.10
N SER A 3 -7.38 -6.70 3.29
CA SER A 3 -8.47 -6.43 2.34
C SER A 3 -8.23 -5.17 1.48
N GLY A 4 -7.27 -4.35 1.87
CA GLY A 4 -7.04 -3.02 1.30
C GLY A 4 -8.05 -1.97 1.79
N ILE A 5 -8.75 -2.26 2.88
CA ILE A 5 -9.60 -1.30 3.58
C ILE A 5 -8.77 -0.74 4.74
N VAL A 6 -8.17 0.41 4.49
CA VAL A 6 -7.33 1.11 5.47
C VAL A 6 -8.17 1.53 6.66
N GLU A 7 -7.67 1.31 7.88
CA GLU A 7 -8.38 1.67 9.11
C GLU A 7 -8.12 3.14 9.48
N GLU A 8 -6.89 3.61 9.30
CA GLU A 8 -6.51 5.03 9.47
C GLU A 8 -5.14 5.35 8.85
N ALA A 9 -4.80 6.63 8.77
CA ALA A 9 -3.46 7.13 8.48
C ALA A 9 -2.70 7.36 9.80
N ALA A 10 -1.82 6.40 10.16
CA ALA A 10 -1.00 6.44 11.37
C ALA A 10 0.17 7.43 11.23
N ARG A 11 0.52 8.12 12.31
CA ARG A 11 1.63 9.08 12.30
C ARG A 11 2.96 8.42 12.63
N VAL A 12 3.98 8.69 11.82
CA VAL A 12 5.38 8.34 12.11
C VAL A 12 5.91 9.24 13.22
N VAL A 13 6.30 8.64 14.36
CA VAL A 13 6.80 9.39 15.52
C VAL A 13 8.31 9.26 15.70
N ALA A 14 8.93 8.17 15.21
CA ALA A 14 10.37 8.01 15.20
C ALA A 14 10.84 7.09 14.06
N LEU A 15 12.06 7.32 13.59
CA LEU A 15 12.75 6.50 12.60
C LEU A 15 14.16 6.21 13.11
N ARG A 16 14.58 4.95 13.13
CA ARG A 16 15.92 4.54 13.56
C ARG A 16 16.51 3.54 12.56
N LYS A 17 17.63 3.94 11.95
CA LYS A 17 18.40 3.04 11.07
C LYS A 17 19.25 2.10 11.91
N ASP A 18 19.33 0.84 11.50
CA ASP A 18 20.17 -0.18 12.10
C ASP A 18 20.70 -1.11 10.99
N GLY A 19 21.94 -0.86 10.55
CA GLY A 19 22.49 -1.50 9.36
C GLY A 19 21.66 -1.20 8.12
N GLY A 20 21.18 -2.26 7.45
CA GLY A 20 20.26 -2.15 6.31
C GLY A 20 18.78 -2.08 6.70
N ASN A 21 18.46 -2.06 8.00
CA ASN A 21 17.08 -2.04 8.49
C ASN A 21 16.64 -0.62 8.85
N LEU A 22 15.35 -0.36 8.72
CA LEU A 22 14.69 0.84 9.23
C LEU A 22 13.62 0.43 10.23
N HIS A 23 13.79 0.82 11.50
CA HIS A 23 12.76 0.73 12.52
C HIS A 23 11.87 1.96 12.41
N ILE A 24 10.58 1.73 12.24
CA ILE A 24 9.56 2.76 12.09
C ILE A 24 8.65 2.68 13.31
N THR A 25 8.63 3.72 14.11
CA THR A 25 7.73 3.83 15.26
C THR A 25 6.54 4.70 14.87
N LEU A 26 5.34 4.17 15.06
CA LEU A 26 4.09 4.81 14.66
C LEU A 26 3.14 4.93 15.85
N LYS A 27 2.19 5.83 15.70
CA LYS A 27 1.05 6.01 16.62
C LYS A 27 -0.25 5.93 15.84
N CYS A 28 -1.17 5.07 16.28
CA CYS A 28 -2.52 4.96 15.73
C CYS A 28 -3.55 4.73 16.85
N SER A 29 -4.84 4.83 16.52
CA SER A 29 -5.93 4.72 17.49
C SER A 29 -6.04 3.32 18.11
N PHE A 30 -5.67 2.27 17.35
CA PHE A 30 -5.74 0.87 17.76
C PHE A 30 -4.41 0.30 18.29
N THR A 31 -3.42 1.15 18.60
CA THR A 31 -2.10 0.69 19.10
C THR A 31 -2.23 -0.27 20.30
N ASP A 32 -3.14 0.02 21.23
CA ASP A 32 -3.34 -0.79 22.45
C ASP A 32 -3.98 -2.17 22.17
N GLU A 33 -4.51 -2.39 20.97
CA GLU A 33 -5.06 -3.66 20.53
C GLU A 33 -4.02 -4.55 19.83
N LEU A 34 -2.84 -4.00 19.50
CA LEU A 34 -1.78 -4.71 18.82
C LEU A 34 -1.04 -5.67 19.75
N LYS A 35 -0.41 -6.68 19.15
CA LYS A 35 0.44 -7.66 19.84
C LYS A 35 1.76 -7.80 19.11
N ILE A 36 2.82 -8.14 19.86
CA ILE A 36 4.09 -8.57 19.26
C ILE A 36 3.83 -9.75 18.33
N ASP A 37 4.57 -9.83 17.23
CA ASP A 37 4.43 -10.79 16.13
C ASP A 37 3.16 -10.64 15.27
N GLN A 38 2.32 -9.63 15.53
CA GLN A 38 1.18 -9.33 14.67
C GLN A 38 1.62 -8.65 13.37
N SER A 39 1.01 -9.07 12.25
CA SER A 39 1.18 -8.40 10.95
C SER A 39 0.23 -7.22 10.82
N VAL A 40 0.78 -6.08 10.43
CA VAL A 40 0.05 -4.85 10.08
C VAL A 40 0.56 -4.35 8.73
N SER A 41 -0.33 -3.89 7.86
CA SER A 41 0.01 -3.25 6.58
C SER A 41 0.38 -1.79 6.81
N HIS A 42 1.47 -1.34 6.21
CA HIS A 42 1.98 0.05 6.27
C HIS A 42 2.18 0.58 4.86
N ASN A 43 1.33 1.47 4.39
CA ASN A 43 1.27 1.86 2.97
C ASN A 43 1.26 0.62 2.03
N GLY A 44 0.55 -0.44 2.40
CA GLY A 44 0.50 -1.69 1.65
C GLY A 44 1.67 -2.64 1.90
N VAL A 45 2.61 -2.32 2.78
CA VAL A 45 3.72 -3.21 3.14
C VAL A 45 3.37 -3.96 4.43
N CYS A 46 3.32 -5.29 4.37
CA CYS A 46 3.14 -6.16 5.52
C CYS A 46 4.40 -6.15 6.39
N LEU A 47 4.30 -5.60 7.59
CA LEU A 47 5.39 -5.60 8.58
C LEU A 47 4.88 -6.19 9.90
N THR A 48 5.81 -6.79 10.62
CA THR A 48 5.56 -7.40 11.93
C THR A 48 5.80 -6.40 13.05
N VAL A 49 4.88 -6.32 14.02
CA VAL A 49 5.06 -5.53 15.24
C VAL A 49 6.15 -6.16 16.08
N VAL A 50 7.22 -5.42 16.33
CA VAL A 50 8.40 -5.92 17.08
C VAL A 50 8.54 -5.28 18.47
N GLU A 51 7.88 -4.15 18.72
CA GLU A 51 7.95 -3.45 19.99
C GLU A 51 6.65 -2.72 20.31
N LEU A 52 6.22 -2.79 21.57
CA LEU A 52 5.07 -2.08 22.15
C LEU A 52 5.53 -1.43 23.47
N PRO A 53 5.99 -0.17 23.44
CA PRO A 53 6.53 0.50 24.64
C PRO A 53 5.48 0.78 25.74
N GLY A 54 4.19 0.76 25.39
CA GLY A 54 3.09 1.05 26.33
C GLY A 54 2.79 2.56 26.46
N ASP A 55 3.31 3.38 25.58
CA ASP A 55 3.09 4.84 25.53
C ASP A 55 2.13 5.24 24.40
N GLY A 56 1.37 4.28 23.86
CA GLY A 56 0.47 4.45 22.72
C GLY A 56 1.17 4.43 21.37
N THR A 57 2.43 3.93 21.31
CA THR A 57 3.18 3.73 20.06
C THR A 57 3.53 2.26 19.86
N TYR A 58 3.85 1.90 18.61
CA TYR A 58 4.38 0.59 18.25
C TYR A 58 5.50 0.73 17.23
N THR A 59 6.39 -0.25 17.16
CA THR A 59 7.50 -0.25 16.22
C THR A 59 7.44 -1.48 15.31
N VAL A 60 7.70 -1.25 14.02
CA VAL A 60 7.91 -2.27 13.00
C VAL A 60 9.28 -2.11 12.37
N THR A 61 9.76 -3.17 11.69
CA THR A 61 11.07 -3.14 11.05
C THR A 61 10.95 -3.48 9.57
N ALA A 62 11.40 -2.58 8.71
CA ALA A 62 11.57 -2.81 7.29
C ALA A 62 13.04 -3.16 6.98
N ILE A 63 13.25 -4.29 6.29
CA ILE A 63 14.57 -4.71 5.82
C ILE A 63 14.94 -4.00 4.51
N GLN A 64 16.21 -4.02 4.12
CA GLN A 64 16.70 -3.34 2.91
C GLN A 64 15.89 -3.68 1.65
N GLU A 65 15.58 -4.94 1.40
CA GLU A 65 14.78 -5.36 0.23
C GLU A 65 13.39 -4.70 0.21
N THR A 66 12.76 -4.56 1.38
CA THR A 66 11.47 -3.85 1.52
C THR A 66 11.62 -2.35 1.23
N LEU A 67 12.70 -1.74 1.71
CA LEU A 67 12.98 -0.32 1.46
C LEU A 67 13.27 -0.04 -0.02
N ASP A 68 13.94 -0.95 -0.71
CA ASP A 68 14.28 -0.82 -2.13
C ASP A 68 13.04 -0.91 -3.04
N ARG A 69 11.98 -1.61 -2.60
CA ARG A 69 10.76 -1.81 -3.38
C ARG A 69 9.61 -0.88 -3.01
N SER A 70 9.73 -0.16 -1.91
CA SER A 70 8.62 0.62 -1.37
C SER A 70 9.00 2.08 -1.08
N ASN A 71 7.99 2.89 -0.81
CA ASN A 71 8.19 4.28 -0.39
C ASN A 71 8.55 4.41 1.10
N LEU A 72 8.67 3.32 1.85
CA LEU A 72 8.95 3.39 3.29
C LEU A 72 10.33 4.01 3.59
N GLY A 73 11.30 3.85 2.69
CA GLY A 73 12.61 4.47 2.80
C GLY A 73 12.61 6.00 2.66
N LEU A 74 11.51 6.59 2.17
CA LEU A 74 11.35 8.03 1.98
C LEU A 74 10.67 8.72 3.18
N LEU A 75 10.16 7.95 4.15
CA LEU A 75 9.43 8.46 5.30
C LEU A 75 10.26 9.41 6.17
N LYS A 76 9.57 10.38 6.74
CA LYS A 76 10.08 11.33 7.72
C LYS A 76 9.20 11.29 8.97
N VAL A 77 9.76 11.70 10.10
CA VAL A 77 8.97 11.91 11.32
C VAL A 77 7.91 12.97 11.05
N GLY A 78 6.67 12.65 11.40
CA GLY A 78 5.50 13.47 11.15
C GLY A 78 4.69 13.05 9.93
N ASP A 79 5.24 12.22 9.03
CA ASP A 79 4.49 11.69 7.88
C ASP A 79 3.36 10.77 8.33
N GLU A 80 2.37 10.61 7.46
CA GLU A 80 1.23 9.72 7.65
C GLU A 80 1.35 8.48 6.77
N VAL A 81 1.09 7.32 7.38
CA VAL A 81 1.19 6.00 6.76
C VAL A 81 -0.15 5.29 6.91
N ASN A 82 -0.75 4.88 5.81
CA ASN A 82 -1.96 4.06 5.83
C ASN A 82 -1.71 2.75 6.57
N VAL A 83 -2.54 2.42 7.56
CA VAL A 83 -2.42 1.19 8.33
C VAL A 83 -3.70 0.36 8.28
N GLU A 84 -3.53 -0.95 8.18
CA GLU A 84 -4.60 -1.95 8.22
C GLU A 84 -4.10 -3.17 8.99
N ARG A 85 -4.87 -3.64 9.98
CA ARG A 85 -4.59 -4.91 10.67
C ARG A 85 -4.90 -6.09 9.76
N SER A 86 -4.21 -7.20 9.93
CA SER A 86 -4.51 -8.43 9.20
C SER A 86 -5.96 -8.87 9.41
N MET A 87 -6.58 -9.37 8.32
CA MET A 87 -7.96 -9.85 8.32
C MET A 87 -8.17 -11.00 9.30
N LEU A 88 -9.32 -11.02 9.95
CA LEU A 88 -9.81 -12.19 10.69
C LEU A 88 -10.35 -13.24 9.70
N ILE A 89 -10.19 -14.53 10.00
CA ILE A 89 -10.66 -15.63 9.13
C ILE A 89 -12.18 -15.56 8.87
N GLN A 90 -12.94 -15.03 9.81
CA GLN A 90 -14.40 -14.84 9.68
C GLN A 90 -14.77 -13.41 9.26
N GLY A 91 -13.78 -12.57 8.95
CA GLY A 91 -13.98 -11.22 8.48
C GLY A 91 -14.52 -11.16 7.05
N ARG A 92 -15.11 -10.02 6.69
CA ARG A 92 -15.54 -9.74 5.31
C ARG A 92 -14.34 -9.31 4.48
N LEU A 93 -14.36 -9.64 3.19
CA LEU A 93 -13.44 -9.10 2.20
C LEU A 93 -14.15 -7.95 1.47
N ASP A 94 -14.08 -6.74 2.04
CA ASP A 94 -14.78 -5.58 1.47
C ASP A 94 -13.99 -4.89 0.34
N GLY A 95 -12.70 -5.22 0.16
CA GLY A 95 -11.86 -4.80 -0.96
C GLY A 95 -11.53 -5.97 -1.90
N HIS A 96 -10.23 -6.28 -2.03
CA HIS A 96 -9.75 -7.47 -2.75
C HIS A 96 -8.66 -8.19 -1.94
N ILE A 97 -8.13 -9.31 -2.45
CA ILE A 97 -7.07 -10.06 -1.76
C ILE A 97 -5.76 -9.27 -1.83
N VAL A 98 -5.37 -8.66 -0.72
CA VAL A 98 -4.13 -7.89 -0.57
C VAL A 98 -3.16 -8.68 0.31
N GLN A 99 -1.96 -8.93 -0.19
CA GLN A 99 -0.95 -9.68 0.55
C GLN A 99 -0.12 -8.79 1.48
N GLY A 100 0.00 -7.52 1.14
CA GLY A 100 0.95 -6.59 1.76
C GLY A 100 2.36 -6.76 1.18
N HIS A 101 2.47 -7.24 -0.05
CA HIS A 101 3.72 -7.49 -0.75
C HIS A 101 3.82 -6.54 -1.95
N VAL A 102 4.30 -5.34 -1.65
CA VAL A 102 4.50 -4.28 -2.65
C VAL A 102 5.40 -4.77 -3.78
N ASP A 103 4.94 -4.60 -5.01
CA ASP A 103 5.66 -5.02 -6.20
C ASP A 103 6.68 -3.97 -6.66
N GLN A 104 6.24 -2.71 -6.65
CA GLN A 104 7.03 -1.55 -7.02
C GLN A 104 6.38 -0.27 -6.54
N THR A 105 7.03 0.85 -6.81
CA THR A 105 6.46 2.19 -6.61
C THR A 105 5.90 2.75 -7.92
N ALA A 106 5.01 3.73 -7.78
CA ALA A 106 4.54 4.59 -8.87
C ALA A 106 4.61 6.06 -8.45
N VAL A 107 4.55 6.95 -9.43
CA VAL A 107 4.54 8.39 -9.20
C VAL A 107 3.17 8.95 -9.56
N CYS A 108 2.58 9.75 -8.68
CA CYS A 108 1.39 10.54 -9.01
C CYS A 108 1.75 11.60 -10.05
N THR A 109 1.09 11.57 -11.21
CA THR A 109 1.36 12.51 -12.33
C THR A 109 0.26 13.53 -12.55
N ASP A 110 -0.93 13.29 -12.00
CA ASP A 110 -2.06 14.21 -12.13
C ASP A 110 -3.06 14.00 -10.98
N VAL A 111 -3.63 15.09 -10.49
CA VAL A 111 -4.70 15.09 -9.48
C VAL A 111 -5.78 16.04 -9.95
N LYS A 112 -7.02 15.56 -10.10
CA LYS A 112 -8.18 16.35 -10.51
C LYS A 112 -9.34 16.13 -9.57
N GLU A 113 -10.03 17.19 -9.22
CA GLU A 113 -11.32 17.12 -8.55
C GLU A 113 -12.43 17.30 -9.59
N VAL A 114 -13.35 16.34 -9.63
CA VAL A 114 -14.52 16.36 -10.52
C VAL A 114 -15.73 15.90 -9.73
N ASP A 115 -16.75 16.74 -9.64
CA ASP A 115 -18.04 16.43 -8.98
C ASP A 115 -17.89 15.88 -7.55
N GLY A 116 -16.94 16.43 -6.78
CA GLY A 116 -16.68 16.03 -5.39
C GLY A 116 -15.87 14.74 -5.22
N SER A 117 -15.44 14.10 -6.32
CA SER A 117 -14.50 12.98 -6.32
C SER A 117 -13.13 13.44 -6.76
N HIS A 118 -12.08 12.79 -6.24
CA HIS A 118 -10.70 13.09 -6.64
C HIS A 118 -10.17 11.97 -7.52
N TYR A 119 -9.68 12.34 -8.69
CA TYR A 119 -9.05 11.43 -9.65
C TYR A 119 -7.55 11.59 -9.55
N PHE A 120 -6.84 10.48 -9.32
CA PHE A 120 -5.38 10.41 -9.26
C PHE A 120 -4.87 9.58 -10.42
N THR A 121 -3.91 10.10 -11.17
CA THR A 121 -3.22 9.35 -12.23
C THR A 121 -1.84 8.95 -11.72
N PHE A 122 -1.56 7.66 -11.78
CA PHE A 122 -0.27 7.10 -11.37
C PHE A 122 0.47 6.53 -12.58
N LYS A 123 1.76 6.83 -12.66
CA LYS A 123 2.67 6.24 -13.65
C LYS A 123 3.64 5.31 -12.97
N TYR A 124 3.86 4.13 -13.56
CA TYR A 124 4.74 3.10 -13.02
C TYR A 124 5.64 2.52 -14.11
N GLU A 125 6.72 1.84 -13.73
CA GLU A 125 7.64 1.23 -14.66
C GLU A 125 7.09 -0.12 -15.18
N VAL A 126 7.16 -0.34 -16.49
CA VAL A 126 6.69 -1.57 -17.15
C VAL A 126 7.83 -2.23 -17.89
N ALA A 127 8.52 -3.17 -17.23
CA ALA A 127 9.40 -4.10 -17.92
C ALA A 127 8.56 -5.17 -18.64
N PRO A 128 8.83 -5.47 -19.95
CA PRO A 128 8.01 -6.42 -20.71
C PRO A 128 7.91 -7.82 -20.08
N GLU A 129 8.96 -8.26 -19.42
CA GLU A 129 8.98 -9.54 -18.70
C GLU A 129 8.08 -9.52 -17.45
N MET A 130 7.96 -8.38 -16.77
CA MET A 130 7.11 -8.23 -15.60
C MET A 130 5.64 -8.13 -16.01
N ALA A 131 5.34 -7.44 -17.10
CA ALA A 131 3.98 -7.40 -17.65
C ALA A 131 3.46 -8.81 -17.98
N ARG A 132 4.30 -9.69 -18.57
CA ARG A 132 3.96 -11.10 -18.85
C ARG A 132 3.70 -11.90 -17.57
N LYS A 133 4.24 -11.50 -16.44
CA LYS A 133 4.03 -12.12 -15.13
C LYS A 133 2.83 -11.56 -14.36
N GLY A 134 2.00 -10.73 -14.99
CA GLY A 134 0.79 -10.17 -14.38
C GLY A 134 0.99 -8.90 -13.57
N TYR A 135 2.15 -8.23 -13.69
CA TYR A 135 2.43 -6.94 -13.05
C TYR A 135 1.89 -5.79 -13.93
N VAL A 136 0.59 -5.78 -14.10
CA VAL A 136 -0.15 -4.81 -14.93
C VAL A 136 -1.49 -4.48 -14.29
N THR A 137 -2.01 -3.32 -14.61
CA THR A 137 -3.40 -2.95 -14.28
C THR A 137 -4.34 -3.40 -15.38
N VAL A 138 -5.60 -3.64 -15.02
CA VAL A 138 -6.68 -4.01 -15.94
C VAL A 138 -7.83 -3.05 -15.73
N GLU A 139 -8.42 -2.56 -16.81
CA GLU A 139 -9.59 -1.67 -16.74
C GLU A 139 -10.70 -2.30 -15.92
N LYS A 140 -11.22 -1.59 -14.91
CA LYS A 140 -12.19 -2.07 -13.90
C LYS A 140 -11.69 -3.20 -13.01
N GLY A 141 -10.40 -3.56 -13.08
CA GLY A 141 -9.76 -4.45 -12.11
C GLY A 141 -9.41 -3.74 -10.81
N SER A 142 -8.85 -4.49 -9.87
CA SER A 142 -8.37 -3.96 -8.59
C SER A 142 -6.86 -3.72 -8.62
N VAL A 143 -6.43 -2.72 -7.88
CA VAL A 143 -5.03 -2.44 -7.58
C VAL A 143 -4.94 -1.87 -6.17
N THR A 144 -3.83 -2.11 -5.50
CA THR A 144 -3.56 -1.49 -4.20
C THR A 144 -2.59 -0.33 -4.38
N VAL A 145 -2.98 0.86 -3.91
CA VAL A 145 -2.13 2.06 -3.87
C VAL A 145 -1.95 2.48 -2.42
N ASN A 146 -0.73 2.49 -1.92
CA ASN A 146 -0.44 2.74 -0.49
C ASN A 146 -1.35 1.93 0.44
N GLY A 147 -1.61 0.66 0.12
CA GLY A 147 -2.46 -0.23 0.90
C GLY A 147 -3.97 -0.06 0.70
N VAL A 148 -4.42 0.91 -0.07
CA VAL A 148 -5.85 1.13 -0.35
C VAL A 148 -6.27 0.32 -1.57
N SER A 149 -7.28 -0.54 -1.42
CA SER A 149 -7.92 -1.28 -2.52
C SER A 149 -8.75 -0.33 -3.39
N LEU A 150 -8.41 -0.23 -4.66
CA LEU A 150 -9.01 0.73 -5.59
C LEU A 150 -9.37 0.09 -6.92
N THR A 151 -10.45 0.60 -7.52
CA THR A 151 -10.83 0.22 -8.87
C THR A 151 -10.06 1.05 -9.89
N VAL A 152 -9.42 0.36 -10.82
CA VAL A 152 -8.69 0.96 -11.93
C VAL A 152 -9.65 1.54 -12.96
N CYS A 153 -9.38 2.73 -13.42
CA CYS A 153 -9.98 3.35 -14.59
C CYS A 153 -8.90 3.97 -15.48
N ASN A 154 -9.20 4.10 -16.76
CA ASN A 154 -8.24 4.60 -17.75
C ASN A 154 -6.89 3.86 -17.69
N SER A 155 -6.95 2.52 -17.74
CA SER A 155 -5.75 1.67 -17.71
C SER A 155 -5.00 1.79 -19.03
N GLU A 156 -3.79 2.32 -18.97
CA GLU A 156 -2.85 2.44 -20.10
C GLU A 156 -1.67 1.47 -19.89
N ARG A 157 -0.69 1.52 -20.80
CA ARG A 157 0.46 0.62 -20.75
C ARG A 157 1.31 0.79 -19.47
N ASP A 158 1.55 2.04 -19.07
CA ASP A 158 2.45 2.41 -17.96
C ASP A 158 1.81 3.37 -16.95
N SER A 159 0.50 3.52 -17.04
CA SER A 159 -0.26 4.40 -16.15
C SER A 159 -1.69 3.90 -15.97
N PHE A 160 -2.31 4.35 -14.91
CA PHE A 160 -3.72 4.13 -14.62
C PHE A 160 -4.26 5.29 -13.79
N GLN A 161 -5.56 5.37 -13.71
CA GLN A 161 -6.26 6.33 -12.90
C GLN A 161 -7.13 5.62 -11.86
N VAL A 162 -7.34 6.25 -10.71
CA VAL A 162 -8.31 5.83 -9.70
C VAL A 162 -9.16 7.00 -9.28
N ALA A 163 -10.41 6.73 -8.94
CA ALA A 163 -11.33 7.73 -8.39
C ALA A 163 -11.50 7.50 -6.89
N ILE A 164 -11.23 8.51 -6.09
CA ILE A 164 -11.29 8.49 -4.63
C ILE A 164 -12.49 9.29 -4.16
N ILE A 165 -13.37 8.65 -3.39
CA ILE A 165 -14.50 9.33 -2.73
C ILE A 165 -14.00 10.15 -1.52
N PRO A 166 -14.71 11.21 -1.11
CA PRO A 166 -14.29 12.08 -0.01
C PRO A 166 -13.93 11.31 1.27
N TYR A 167 -14.74 10.32 1.65
CA TYR A 167 -14.49 9.51 2.83
C TYR A 167 -13.12 8.79 2.79
N THR A 168 -12.80 8.11 1.68
CA THR A 168 -11.51 7.42 1.53
C THR A 168 -10.34 8.42 1.57
N ARG A 169 -10.51 9.59 0.95
CA ARG A 169 -9.50 10.65 1.00
C ARG A 169 -9.24 11.13 2.42
N GLU A 170 -10.29 11.27 3.24
CA GLU A 170 -10.21 11.78 4.61
C GLU A 170 -9.49 10.81 5.57
N ILE A 171 -9.82 9.51 5.50
CA ILE A 171 -9.29 8.50 6.43
C ILE A 171 -7.93 7.91 6.02
N THR A 172 -7.44 8.23 4.82
CA THR A 172 -6.18 7.71 4.28
C THR A 172 -5.22 8.85 3.95
N ASN A 173 -3.93 8.53 3.74
CA ASN A 173 -2.94 9.52 3.30
C ASN A 173 -3.14 10.01 1.85
N PHE A 174 -4.25 9.66 1.19
CA PHE A 174 -4.61 10.23 -0.12
C PHE A 174 -4.83 11.74 -0.07
N HIS A 175 -5.16 12.31 1.08
CA HIS A 175 -5.27 13.77 1.25
C HIS A 175 -3.91 14.49 1.14
N CYS A 176 -2.80 13.77 1.33
CA CYS A 176 -1.43 14.28 1.19
C CYS A 176 -0.83 14.00 -0.20
N ILE A 177 -1.49 13.19 -1.06
CA ILE A 177 -0.93 12.85 -2.37
C ILE A 177 -1.10 14.03 -3.33
N GLU A 178 0.02 14.47 -3.90
CA GLU A 178 0.10 15.51 -4.92
C GLU A 178 0.95 15.04 -6.10
N VAL A 179 1.01 15.81 -7.18
CA VAL A 179 1.85 15.51 -8.33
C VAL A 179 3.32 15.41 -7.88
N GLY A 180 3.96 14.30 -8.22
CA GLY A 180 5.32 13.95 -7.79
C GLY A 180 5.39 13.02 -6.58
N THR A 181 4.30 12.80 -5.86
CA THR A 181 4.28 11.85 -4.73
C THR A 181 4.55 10.43 -5.21
N VAL A 182 5.48 9.74 -4.51
CA VAL A 182 5.79 8.33 -4.73
C VAL A 182 4.87 7.46 -3.86
N VAL A 183 4.16 6.52 -4.48
CA VAL A 183 3.24 5.60 -3.82
C VAL A 183 3.65 4.15 -4.05
N ASN A 184 3.26 3.26 -3.14
CA ASN A 184 3.44 1.82 -3.29
C ASN A 184 2.34 1.21 -4.15
N LEU A 185 2.70 0.28 -5.03
CA LEU A 185 1.76 -0.53 -5.81
C LEU A 185 1.88 -2.00 -5.45
N GLU A 186 0.72 -2.65 -5.26
CA GLU A 186 0.58 -4.10 -5.29
C GLU A 186 -0.47 -4.44 -6.35
N PHE A 187 -0.07 -5.21 -7.38
CA PHE A 187 -0.98 -5.71 -8.41
C PHE A 187 -1.76 -6.90 -7.87
N ASP A 188 -2.99 -7.08 -8.38
CA ASP A 188 -3.86 -8.18 -7.95
C ASP A 188 -3.15 -9.53 -8.13
N ILE A 189 -3.07 -10.28 -7.04
CA ILE A 189 -2.41 -11.58 -6.97
C ILE A 189 -3.01 -12.60 -7.95
N ILE A 190 -4.30 -12.47 -8.27
CA ILE A 190 -4.98 -13.36 -9.22
C ILE A 190 -4.34 -13.25 -10.60
N GLY A 191 -4.02 -12.03 -11.06
CA GLY A 191 -3.34 -11.80 -12.33
C GLY A 191 -1.97 -12.47 -12.37
N LYS A 192 -1.20 -12.39 -11.29
CA LYS A 192 0.14 -13.00 -11.18
C LYS A 192 0.08 -14.54 -11.24
N TYR A 193 -0.89 -15.16 -10.54
CA TYR A 193 -1.08 -16.61 -10.60
C TYR A 193 -1.56 -17.08 -11.97
N LEU A 194 -2.51 -16.39 -12.60
CA LEU A 194 -2.98 -16.71 -13.94
C LEU A 194 -1.84 -16.62 -14.96
N ALA A 195 -1.05 -15.56 -14.94
CA ALA A 195 0.11 -15.40 -15.80
C ALA A 195 1.11 -16.57 -15.60
N ARG A 196 1.41 -16.93 -14.35
CA ARG A 196 2.33 -18.01 -14.06
C ARG A 196 1.82 -19.38 -14.52
N LEU A 197 0.53 -19.68 -14.34
CA LEU A 197 -0.07 -20.95 -14.77
C LEU A 197 -0.10 -21.08 -16.30
N THR A 198 -0.30 -19.99 -17.03
CA THR A 198 -0.29 -20.00 -18.51
C THR A 198 1.11 -20.30 -19.08
N GLU A 199 2.19 -19.91 -18.39
CA GLU A 199 3.56 -20.27 -18.79
C GLU A 199 3.81 -21.79 -18.80
N PHE A 200 3.10 -22.58 -17.99
CA PHE A 200 3.24 -24.03 -17.94
C PHE A 200 2.22 -24.76 -18.85
N ALA A 201 1.24 -24.06 -19.39
CA ALA A 201 0.22 -24.65 -20.25
C ALA A 201 0.58 -24.56 -21.76
N LEU A 202 1.65 -23.86 -22.11
CA LEU A 202 2.21 -23.71 -23.45
C LEU A 202 3.47 -24.55 -23.60
#